data_03aab61af777442be4f01f58506f05e6
#
_entry.id   03aab61af777442be4f01f58506f05e6
#
_cell.length_a   1.000
_cell.length_b   1.000
_cell.length_c   1.000
_cell.angle_alpha   90.00
_cell.angle_beta   90.00
_cell.angle_gamma   90.00
#
_symmetry.space_group_name_H-M   'P 1'
#
loop_
_entity.id
_entity.type
_entity.pdbx_description
1 polymer ?
#
loop_
_entity_poly.entity_id
_entity_poly.type
_entity_poly.pdbx_seq_one_letter_code
_entity_poly.pdbx_strand_id
1 'polypeptide(L)' 'MIRYDKLWMTLKEKGISQYQLINKYDVSTGQLDRLRKNESVSTNTLDKLCTILHCNLNDIAEHIPDSE' A
#
# COMPACT_ATOMS: atom_id res chain seq x y z
N MET A 1 7.43 -2.06 -13.82
CA MET A 1 7.59 -1.57 -12.44
C MET A 1 6.30 -1.75 -11.66
N ILE A 2 6.40 -1.78 -10.36
CA ILE A 2 5.22 -1.87 -9.49
C ILE A 2 4.91 -0.48 -8.95
N ARG A 3 3.63 -0.08 -9.01
CA ARG A 3 3.17 1.19 -8.46
C ARG A 3 2.08 0.94 -7.44
N TYR A 4 2.00 1.84 -6.47
CA TYR A 4 1.05 1.73 -5.36
C TYR A 4 0.08 2.91 -5.33
N ASP A 5 -0.16 3.52 -6.48
CA ASP A 5 -1.06 4.68 -6.55
C ASP A 5 -2.46 4.35 -6.07
N LYS A 6 -2.90 3.12 -6.35
CA LYS A 6 -4.22 2.66 -5.95
C LYS A 6 -4.40 2.56 -4.44
N LEU A 7 -3.29 2.34 -3.72
CA LEU A 7 -3.34 2.23 -2.26
C LEU A 7 -3.94 3.48 -1.63
N TRP A 8 -3.52 4.65 -2.11
CA TRP A 8 -3.96 5.92 -1.53
C TRP A 8 -5.45 6.14 -1.76
N MET A 9 -5.95 5.76 -2.93
CA MET A 9 -7.37 5.83 -3.24
C MET A 9 -8.17 4.86 -2.38
N THR A 10 -7.66 3.65 -2.21
CA THR A 10 -8.33 2.62 -1.40
C THR A 10 -8.39 3.05 0.06
N LEU A 11 -7.32 3.63 0.59
CA LEU A 11 -7.31 4.18 1.95
C LEU A 11 -8.41 5.23 2.11
N LYS A 12 -8.51 6.13 1.15
CA LYS A 12 -9.51 7.18 1.19
C LYS A 12 -10.92 6.60 1.17
N GLU A 13 -11.17 5.61 0.32
CA GLU A 13 -12.46 4.96 0.24
C GLU A 13 -12.84 4.24 1.53
N LYS A 14 -11.86 3.66 2.21
CA LYS A 14 -12.09 2.94 3.46
C LYS A 14 -12.08 3.86 4.68
N GLY A 15 -11.75 5.14 4.50
CA GLY A 15 -11.72 6.09 5.60
C GLY A 15 -10.57 5.86 6.56
N ILE A 16 -9.46 5.33 6.08
CA ILE A 16 -8.28 5.05 6.90
C ILE A 16 -7.15 5.97 6.46
N SER A 17 -6.56 6.69 7.42
CA SER A 17 -5.45 7.59 7.13
C SER A 17 -4.11 6.87 7.25
N GLN A 18 -3.07 7.47 6.67
CA GLN A 18 -1.71 6.96 6.85
C GLN A 18 -1.29 6.98 8.31
N TYR A 19 -1.73 7.99 9.04
CA TYR A 19 -1.48 8.09 10.48
C TYR A 19 -2.04 6.87 11.22
N GLN A 20 -3.26 6.46 10.87
CA GLN A 20 -3.89 5.29 11.49
C GLN A 20 -3.15 4.01 11.14
N LEU A 21 -2.61 3.89 9.92
CA LEU A 21 -1.83 2.73 9.53
C LEU A 21 -0.63 2.56 10.46
N ILE A 22 0.03 3.65 10.81
CA ILE A 22 1.21 3.62 11.67
C ILE A 22 0.81 3.36 13.12
N ASN A 23 -0.15 4.12 13.65
CA ASN A 23 -0.43 4.16 15.07
C ASN A 23 -1.46 3.14 15.53
N LYS A 24 -2.40 2.76 14.68
CA LYS A 24 -3.44 1.80 15.02
C LYS A 24 -3.13 0.40 14.51
N TYR A 25 -2.56 0.31 13.33
CA TYR A 25 -2.34 -0.96 12.66
C TYR A 25 -0.88 -1.39 12.62
N ASP A 26 -0.01 -0.58 13.21
CA ASP A 26 1.41 -0.92 13.38
C ASP A 26 2.14 -1.18 12.06
N VAL A 27 1.82 -0.40 11.04
CA VAL A 27 2.54 -0.44 9.77
C VAL A 27 3.82 0.37 9.91
N SER A 28 4.94 -0.19 9.49
CA SER A 28 6.24 0.47 9.58
C SER A 28 6.26 1.78 8.78
N THR A 29 6.79 2.85 9.39
CA THR A 29 6.95 4.13 8.69
C THR A 29 7.89 4.00 7.50
N GLY A 30 8.93 3.16 7.63
CA GLY A 30 9.86 2.92 6.54
C GLY A 30 9.20 2.25 5.35
N GLN A 31 8.36 1.26 5.60
CA GLN A 31 7.62 0.59 4.52
C GLN A 31 6.62 1.54 3.87
N LEU A 32 5.95 2.36 4.67
CA LEU A 32 5.00 3.33 4.15
C LEU A 32 5.68 4.37 3.26
N ASP A 33 6.88 4.81 3.66
CA ASP A 33 7.67 5.73 2.86
C ASP A 33 8.05 5.12 1.51
N ARG A 34 8.42 3.84 1.50
CA ARG A 34 8.73 3.13 0.26
C ARG A 34 7.52 3.02 -0.65
N LEU A 35 6.36 2.80 -0.06
CA LEU A 35 5.11 2.76 -0.83
C LEU A 35 4.86 4.10 -1.52
N ARG A 36 5.11 5.21 -0.83
CA ARG A 36 4.95 6.54 -1.42
C ARG A 36 5.87 6.76 -2.62
N LYS A 37 7.05 6.13 -2.58
CA LYS A 37 8.07 6.29 -3.62
C LYS A 37 8.00 5.19 -4.69
N ASN A 38 7.05 4.29 -4.58
CA ASN A 38 6.92 3.11 -5.46
C ASN A 38 8.20 2.26 -5.45
N GLU A 39 8.81 2.12 -4.26
CA GLU A 39 9.97 1.27 -4.05
C GLU A 39 9.54 -0.10 -3.54
N SER A 40 10.49 -1.03 -3.52
CA SER A 40 10.23 -2.39 -3.04
C SER A 40 9.78 -2.40 -1.59
N VAL A 41 8.72 -3.16 -1.32
CA VAL A 41 8.28 -3.45 0.03
C VAL A 41 8.13 -4.96 0.16
N SER A 42 8.09 -5.45 1.39
CA SER A 42 7.94 -6.87 1.61
C SER A 42 6.51 -7.32 1.27
N THR A 43 6.38 -8.56 0.84
CA THR A 43 5.06 -9.13 0.60
C THR A 43 4.27 -9.23 1.90
N ASN A 44 4.97 -9.33 3.03
CA ASN A 44 4.35 -9.31 4.35
C ASN A 44 3.62 -7.99 4.61
N THR A 45 4.22 -6.87 4.19
CA THR A 45 3.59 -5.57 4.29
C THR A 45 2.34 -5.50 3.42
N LEU A 46 2.42 -6.02 2.20
CA LEU A 46 1.28 -6.05 1.29
C LEU A 46 0.14 -6.90 1.84
N ASP A 47 0.48 -8.05 2.39
CA ASP A 47 -0.49 -8.95 3.03
C ASP A 47 -1.21 -8.23 4.17
N LYS A 48 -0.45 -7.54 5.00
CA LYS A 48 -0.98 -6.81 6.14
C LYS A 48 -1.95 -5.70 5.68
N LEU A 49 -1.57 -4.96 4.63
CA LEU A 49 -2.42 -3.90 4.10
C LEU A 49 -3.73 -4.46 3.54
N CYS A 50 -3.66 -5.56 2.81
CA CYS A 50 -4.87 -6.19 2.28
C CYS A 50 -5.80 -6.65 3.41
N THR A 51 -5.23 -7.16 4.48
CA THR A 51 -6.00 -7.58 5.65
C THR A 51 -6.67 -6.39 6.32
N ILE A 52 -5.91 -5.31 6.54
CA ILE A 52 -6.43 -4.09 7.18
C ILE A 52 -7.56 -3.49 6.35
N LEU A 53 -7.38 -3.44 5.04
CA LEU A 53 -8.31 -2.77 4.13
C LEU A 53 -9.41 -3.69 3.61
N HIS A 54 -9.35 -4.97 3.94
CA HIS A 54 -10.30 -5.98 3.44
C HIS A 54 -10.41 -5.93 1.93
N CYS A 55 -9.26 -5.97 1.25
CA CYS A 55 -9.20 -5.85 -0.19
C CYS A 55 -8.21 -6.85 -0.78
N ASN A 56 -8.16 -6.90 -2.09
CA ASN A 56 -7.21 -7.74 -2.80
C ASN A 56 -5.95 -6.97 -3.16
N LEU A 57 -4.91 -7.68 -3.53
CA LEU A 57 -3.64 -7.06 -3.87
C LEU A 57 -3.77 -6.07 -5.02
N ASN A 58 -4.60 -6.36 -6.00
CA ASN A 58 -4.79 -5.47 -7.15
C ASN A 58 -5.54 -4.19 -6.80
N ASP A 59 -6.07 -4.07 -5.60
CA ASP A 59 -6.69 -2.84 -5.13
C ASP A 59 -5.68 -1.85 -4.57
N ILE A 60 -4.44 -2.31 -4.31
CA ILE A 60 -3.41 -1.46 -3.71
C ILE A 60 -2.15 -1.37 -4.56
N ALA A 61 -1.95 -2.27 -5.51
CA ALA A 61 -0.74 -2.31 -6.33
C ALA A 61 -1.08 -2.68 -7.76
N GLU A 62 -0.23 -2.27 -8.69
CA GLU A 62 -0.39 -2.68 -10.07
C GLU A 62 0.97 -2.75 -10.74
N HIS A 63 1.05 -3.57 -11.76
CA HIS A 63 2.25 -3.68 -12.57
C HIS A 63 2.11 -2.81 -13.80
N ILE A 64 3.09 -1.95 -14.01
CA ILE A 64 3.16 -1.11 -15.20
C ILE A 64 4.27 -1.68 -16.06
N PRO A 65 3.97 -2.14 -17.29
CA PRO A 65 5.03 -2.66 -18.16
C PRO A 65 6.02 -1.56 -18.51
N ASP A 66 7.27 -1.94 -18.59
CA ASP A 66 8.27 -1.00 -19.09
C ASP A 66 7.99 -0.79 -20.57
N SER A 67 7.90 0.48 -20.97
CA SER A 67 7.62 0.74 -22.37
C SER A 67 8.89 0.59 -23.19
N GLU A 68 8.68 0.27 -24.40
CA GLU A 68 9.78 0.18 -25.37
C GLU A 68 9.75 1.32 -26.28
#